data_825a3b7855c38454f8d832705bbde042
#
_entry.id   825a3b7855c38454f8d832705bbde042
#
_cell.length_a   1.000
_cell.length_b   1.000
_cell.length_c   1.000
_cell.angle_alpha   90.00
_cell.angle_beta   90.00
_cell.angle_gamma   90.00
#
_symmetry.space_group_name_H-M   'P 1'
#
loop_
_entity.id
_entity.type
_entity.pdbx_description
1 polymer ?
#
loop_
_entity_poly.entity_id
_entity_poly.type
_entity_poly.pdbx_seq_one_letter_code
_entity_poly.pdbx_strand_id
1 'polypeptide(L)'
;VTVQDSCTLQIVEALNACGIPYLLSGSFASNFYGIPRSTKDADFVIQSKGVGSEFEKKLGNDFLLDPQLTFETVTGTYKQVVRHAKRNFRIEIFLLSHDPHDLERFARRKQEDLFGRKVWLLSAEDSIISKLRWSRGKDEDDIRNIISIQASRLDWTYIEKWCNEHRTLALLQQIRRSVPDI
;
A
#
# COMPACT_ATOMS: atom_id res chain seq x y z
N VAL A 1 10.77 15.63 4.49
CA VAL A 1 9.79 15.35 3.42
C VAL A 1 10.55 15.27 2.12
N THR A 2 10.57 14.11 1.49
CA THR A 2 11.19 13.91 0.18
C THR A 2 10.27 14.39 -0.93
N VAL A 3 10.77 14.39 -2.15
CA VAL A 3 9.95 14.67 -3.34
C VAL A 3 8.85 13.63 -3.52
N GLN A 4 9.16 12.37 -3.25
CA GLN A 4 8.23 11.25 -3.34
C GLN A 4 7.09 11.42 -2.32
N ASP A 5 7.42 11.84 -1.11
CA ASP A 5 6.44 12.14 -0.07
C ASP A 5 5.48 13.26 -0.52
N SER A 6 6.04 14.35 -1.07
CA SER A 6 5.25 15.48 -1.57
C SER A 6 4.31 15.04 -2.71
N CYS A 7 4.81 14.25 -3.67
CA CYS A 7 3.98 13.71 -4.76
C CYS A 7 2.86 12.80 -4.22
N THR A 8 3.17 11.96 -3.25
CA THR A 8 2.17 11.07 -2.63
C THR A 8 1.08 11.86 -1.91
N LEU A 9 1.45 12.92 -1.18
CA LEU A 9 0.49 13.79 -0.51
C LEU A 9 -0.41 14.55 -1.50
N GLN A 10 0.09 14.95 -2.67
CA GLN A 10 -0.75 15.55 -3.72
C GLN A 10 -1.81 14.57 -4.24
N ILE A 11 -1.46 13.27 -4.38
CA ILE A 11 -2.45 12.24 -4.72
C ILE A 11 -3.52 12.11 -3.61
N VAL A 12 -3.08 12.08 -2.35
CA VAL A 12 -3.99 12.03 -1.18
C VAL A 12 -4.97 13.22 -1.20
N GLU A 13 -4.47 14.43 -1.43
CA GLU A 13 -5.29 15.64 -1.48
C GLU A 13 -6.29 15.59 -2.66
N ALA A 14 -5.87 15.11 -3.83
CA ALA A 14 -6.74 14.96 -4.99
C ALA A 14 -7.84 13.90 -4.76
N LEU A 15 -7.51 12.75 -4.15
CA LEU A 15 -8.49 11.72 -3.80
C LEU A 15 -9.51 12.25 -2.79
N ASN A 16 -9.05 12.95 -1.75
CA ASN A 16 -9.91 13.58 -0.75
C ASN A 16 -10.84 14.64 -1.38
N ALA A 17 -10.31 15.49 -2.27
CA ALA A 17 -11.08 16.53 -2.96
C ALA A 17 -12.15 15.96 -3.90
N CYS A 18 -11.92 14.74 -4.43
CA CYS A 18 -12.89 14.01 -5.24
C CYS A 18 -13.84 13.13 -4.40
N GLY A 19 -13.69 13.10 -3.07
CA GLY A 19 -14.49 12.23 -2.20
C GLY A 19 -14.28 10.73 -2.45
N ILE A 20 -13.11 10.34 -2.99
CA ILE A 20 -12.79 8.94 -3.29
C ILE A 20 -12.16 8.29 -2.06
N PRO A 21 -12.82 7.29 -1.44
CA PRO A 21 -12.23 6.53 -0.35
C PRO A 21 -10.99 5.77 -0.85
N TYR A 22 -9.91 5.85 -0.09
CA TYR A 22 -8.64 5.24 -0.48
C TYR A 22 -7.91 4.59 0.71
N LEU A 23 -6.88 3.85 0.36
CA LEU A 23 -5.93 3.21 1.25
C LEU A 23 -4.54 3.33 0.60
N LEU A 24 -3.60 3.99 1.27
CA LEU A 24 -2.18 4.01 0.89
C LEU A 24 -1.51 2.73 1.41
N SER A 25 -0.84 2.00 0.53
CA SER A 25 -0.26 0.68 0.79
C SER A 25 1.21 0.59 0.35
N GLY A 26 1.68 -0.58 0.02
CA GLY A 26 3.01 -0.82 -0.54
C GLY A 26 4.15 -0.35 0.36
N SER A 27 5.17 0.25 -0.25
CA SER A 27 6.37 0.68 0.47
C SER A 27 6.11 1.82 1.45
N PHE A 28 5.13 2.69 1.22
CA PHE A 28 4.78 3.76 2.16
C PHE A 28 4.26 3.19 3.49
N ALA A 29 3.39 2.18 3.44
CA ALA A 29 2.89 1.52 4.65
C ALA A 29 4.02 0.75 5.36
N SER A 30 4.84 -0.03 4.64
CA SER A 30 5.95 -0.75 5.28
C SER A 30 7.02 0.17 5.87
N ASN A 31 7.29 1.31 5.24
CA ASN A 31 8.19 2.33 5.78
C ASN A 31 7.65 2.99 7.05
N PHE A 32 6.33 3.13 7.16
CA PHE A 32 5.70 3.68 8.35
C PHE A 32 5.80 2.74 9.56
N TYR A 33 5.63 1.44 9.35
CA TYR A 33 5.63 0.44 10.42
C TYR A 33 6.97 -0.25 10.66
N GLY A 34 7.90 -0.16 9.73
CA GLY A 34 9.21 -0.81 9.76
C GLY A 34 10.37 0.17 9.64
N ILE A 35 11.48 -0.30 9.07
CA ILE A 35 12.66 0.53 8.78
C ILE A 35 12.47 1.22 7.42
N PRO A 36 12.47 2.57 7.37
CA PRO A 36 12.27 3.31 6.13
C PRO A 36 13.36 3.04 5.09
N ARG A 37 12.95 2.83 3.84
CA ARG A 37 13.84 2.76 2.67
C ARG A 37 13.28 3.60 1.52
N SER A 38 14.14 3.95 0.58
CA SER A 38 13.72 4.67 -0.63
C SER A 38 12.72 3.87 -1.45
N THR A 39 11.71 4.57 -1.99
CA THR A 39 10.75 4.02 -2.95
C THR A 39 10.66 4.89 -4.18
N LYS A 40 10.34 4.28 -5.33
CA LYS A 40 10.12 4.95 -6.62
C LYS A 40 8.65 4.94 -7.03
N ASP A 41 7.80 4.37 -6.21
CA ASP A 41 6.37 4.19 -6.44
C ASP A 41 5.56 4.42 -5.17
N ALA A 42 4.30 4.76 -5.36
CA ALA A 42 3.28 4.76 -4.31
C ALA A 42 2.08 3.93 -4.79
N ASP A 43 1.56 3.10 -3.91
CA ASP A 43 0.49 2.16 -4.20
C ASP A 43 -0.77 2.57 -3.42
N PHE A 44 -1.84 2.87 -4.14
CA PHE A 44 -3.15 3.18 -3.57
C PHE A 44 -4.15 2.10 -3.93
N VAL A 45 -5.07 1.80 -3.02
CA VAL A 45 -6.30 1.07 -3.31
C VAL A 45 -7.46 2.03 -3.15
N ILE A 46 -8.37 2.10 -4.13
CA ILE A 46 -9.50 3.01 -4.10
C ILE A 46 -10.84 2.24 -4.16
N GLN A 47 -11.82 2.74 -3.44
CA GLN A 47 -13.21 2.25 -3.52
C GLN A 47 -13.98 3.06 -4.58
N SER A 48 -13.62 2.85 -5.83
CA SER A 48 -14.21 3.50 -7.00
C SER A 48 -13.99 2.64 -8.24
N LYS A 49 -14.67 2.94 -9.33
CA LYS A 49 -14.48 2.30 -10.64
C LYS A 49 -13.25 2.82 -11.40
N GLY A 50 -12.46 3.65 -10.77
CA GLY A 50 -11.28 4.32 -11.31
C GLY A 50 -11.27 5.81 -10.98
N VAL A 51 -10.22 6.49 -11.42
CA VAL A 51 -10.09 7.95 -11.36
C VAL A 51 -10.26 8.53 -12.76
N GLY A 52 -10.83 9.72 -12.86
CA GLY A 52 -11.16 10.34 -14.13
C GLY A 52 -10.68 11.80 -14.22
N SER A 53 -11.25 12.54 -15.17
CA SER A 53 -10.84 13.91 -15.51
C SER A 53 -10.92 14.90 -14.34
N GLU A 54 -11.82 14.72 -13.39
CA GLU A 54 -11.89 15.61 -12.24
C GLU A 54 -10.70 15.41 -11.31
N PHE A 55 -10.33 14.16 -11.04
CA PHE A 55 -9.11 13.83 -10.30
C PHE A 55 -7.87 14.40 -11.01
N GLU A 56 -7.76 14.22 -12.32
CA GLU A 56 -6.67 14.75 -13.13
C GLU A 56 -6.56 16.28 -13.03
N LYS A 57 -7.69 17.00 -13.06
CA LYS A 57 -7.71 18.46 -12.85
C LYS A 57 -7.19 18.86 -11.46
N LYS A 58 -7.44 18.05 -10.42
CA LYS A 58 -6.94 18.31 -9.06
C LYS A 58 -5.44 18.07 -8.93
N LEU A 59 -4.88 17.15 -9.72
CA LEU A 59 -3.43 16.87 -9.73
C LEU A 59 -2.62 17.98 -10.40
N GLY A 60 -3.20 18.69 -11.37
CA GLY A 60 -2.50 19.71 -12.15
C GLY A 60 -1.54 19.11 -13.18
N ASN A 61 -0.77 19.99 -13.82
CA ASN A 61 0.05 19.67 -15.01
C ASN A 61 1.33 18.87 -14.73
N ASP A 62 1.68 18.67 -13.47
CA ASP A 62 2.88 17.90 -13.11
C ASP A 62 2.64 16.38 -13.13
N PHE A 63 1.40 15.94 -13.33
CA PHE A 63 1.06 14.53 -13.38
C PHE A 63 0.32 14.18 -14.68
N LEU A 64 0.58 12.97 -15.14
CA LEU A 64 -0.01 12.38 -16.34
C LEU A 64 -0.77 11.11 -15.92
N LEU A 65 -2.09 11.14 -16.05
CA LEU A 65 -2.94 9.97 -15.82
C LEU A 65 -2.96 9.11 -17.09
N ASP A 66 -2.62 7.84 -16.95
CA ASP A 66 -2.91 6.83 -17.98
C ASP A 66 -4.38 6.42 -17.84
N PRO A 67 -5.24 6.71 -18.84
CA PRO A 67 -6.65 6.36 -18.76
C PRO A 67 -6.89 4.85 -18.87
N GLN A 68 -5.90 4.07 -19.28
CA GLN A 68 -6.03 2.63 -19.47
C GLN A 68 -6.03 1.89 -18.12
N LEU A 69 -7.05 1.05 -17.91
CA LEU A 69 -7.07 0.07 -16.83
C LEU A 69 -6.28 -1.18 -17.26
N THR A 70 -5.30 -1.53 -16.45
CA THR A 70 -4.48 -2.74 -16.64
C THR A 70 -4.85 -3.77 -15.56
N PHE A 71 -5.09 -5.02 -15.95
CA PHE A 71 -5.35 -6.10 -14.99
C PHE A 71 -4.07 -6.55 -14.31
N GLU A 72 -4.11 -6.64 -12.96
CA GLU A 72 -3.00 -7.11 -12.12
C GLU A 72 -3.33 -8.51 -11.58
N THR A 73 -2.53 -9.49 -11.95
CA THR A 73 -2.80 -10.90 -11.66
C THR A 73 -2.59 -11.29 -10.20
N VAL A 74 -1.66 -10.65 -9.49
CA VAL A 74 -1.38 -10.96 -8.07
C VAL A 74 -2.52 -10.52 -7.17
N THR A 75 -3.07 -9.34 -7.46
CA THR A 75 -4.18 -8.77 -6.67
C THR A 75 -5.55 -9.13 -7.22
N GLY A 76 -5.62 -9.65 -8.45
CA GLY A 76 -6.88 -10.02 -9.10
C GLY A 76 -7.79 -8.81 -9.39
N THR A 77 -7.22 -7.62 -9.58
CA THR A 77 -7.98 -6.40 -9.84
C THR A 77 -7.34 -5.54 -10.92
N TYR A 78 -8.01 -4.48 -11.31
CA TYR A 78 -7.49 -3.50 -12.27
C TYR A 78 -6.76 -2.37 -11.55
N LYS A 79 -5.81 -1.76 -12.25
CA LYS A 79 -5.10 -0.56 -11.80
C LYS A 79 -4.99 0.47 -12.91
N GLN A 80 -4.93 1.73 -12.51
CA GLN A 80 -4.50 2.86 -13.32
C GLN A 80 -3.12 3.34 -12.87
N VAL A 81 -2.40 4.00 -13.76
CA VAL A 81 -1.07 4.53 -13.46
C VAL A 81 -1.08 6.05 -13.64
N VAL A 82 -0.56 6.74 -12.63
CA VAL A 82 -0.24 8.17 -12.71
C VAL A 82 1.27 8.31 -12.67
N ARG A 83 1.84 9.12 -13.56
CA ARG A 83 3.28 9.40 -13.63
C ARG A 83 3.52 10.88 -13.37
N HIS A 84 4.58 11.18 -12.63
CA HIS A 84 5.02 12.56 -12.55
C HIS A 84 5.76 12.95 -13.85
N ALA A 85 5.37 14.05 -14.48
CA ALA A 85 5.86 14.44 -15.81
C ALA A 85 7.38 14.64 -15.90
N LYS A 86 8.00 15.11 -14.79
CA LYS A 86 9.44 15.47 -14.78
C LYS A 86 10.31 14.59 -13.87
N ARG A 87 9.70 13.60 -13.18
CA ARG A 87 10.39 12.82 -12.15
C ARG A 87 10.15 11.33 -12.36
N ASN A 88 11.14 10.52 -12.04
CA ASN A 88 10.97 9.05 -12.06
C ASN A 88 10.19 8.60 -10.81
N PHE A 89 8.92 8.99 -10.74
CA PHE A 89 8.00 8.58 -9.69
C PHE A 89 6.66 8.16 -10.31
N ARG A 90 6.20 7.00 -9.91
CA ARG A 90 4.99 6.36 -10.43
C ARG A 90 4.01 6.10 -9.29
N ILE A 91 2.75 6.34 -9.53
CA ILE A 91 1.66 6.03 -8.63
C ILE A 91 0.80 4.94 -9.28
N GLU A 92 0.58 3.83 -8.60
CA GLU A 92 -0.31 2.77 -9.00
C GLU A 92 -1.59 2.86 -8.18
N ILE A 93 -2.72 3.01 -8.85
CA ILE A 93 -4.05 3.14 -8.23
C ILE A 93 -4.84 1.87 -8.57
N PHE A 94 -4.89 0.95 -7.62
CA PHE A 94 -5.63 -0.31 -7.71
C PHE A 94 -7.09 -0.10 -7.35
N LEU A 95 -7.99 -0.75 -8.07
CA LEU A 95 -9.40 -0.79 -7.69
C LEU A 95 -9.59 -1.81 -6.57
N LEU A 96 -10.41 -1.46 -5.58
CA LEU A 96 -10.78 -2.40 -4.53
C LEU A 96 -11.48 -3.62 -5.15
N SER A 97 -10.95 -4.80 -4.91
CA SER A 97 -11.53 -6.05 -5.38
C SER A 97 -12.64 -6.56 -4.46
N HIS A 98 -13.34 -7.61 -4.89
CA HIS A 98 -14.33 -8.30 -4.08
C HIS A 98 -13.74 -9.46 -3.24
N ASP A 99 -12.42 -9.63 -3.27
CA ASP A 99 -11.73 -10.60 -2.42
C ASP A 99 -12.00 -10.30 -0.93
N PRO A 100 -12.37 -11.29 -0.11
CA PRO A 100 -12.68 -11.06 1.30
C PRO A 100 -11.57 -10.38 2.09
N HIS A 101 -10.31 -10.72 1.83
CA HIS A 101 -9.19 -10.03 2.49
C HIS A 101 -9.06 -8.58 2.02
N ASP A 102 -9.24 -8.31 0.73
CA ASP A 102 -9.17 -6.94 0.20
C ASP A 102 -10.23 -6.04 0.84
N LEU A 103 -11.45 -6.53 1.01
CA LEU A 103 -12.52 -5.81 1.71
C LEU A 103 -12.18 -5.60 3.18
N GLU A 104 -11.69 -6.63 3.88
CA GLU A 104 -11.34 -6.56 5.29
C GLU A 104 -10.16 -5.60 5.53
N ARG A 105 -9.07 -5.69 4.78
CA ARG A 105 -7.92 -4.77 4.90
C ARG A 105 -8.29 -3.32 4.59
N PHE A 106 -9.21 -3.09 3.64
CA PHE A 106 -9.71 -1.75 3.35
C PHE A 106 -10.55 -1.19 4.51
N ALA A 107 -11.38 -2.00 5.13
CA ALA A 107 -12.15 -1.63 6.32
C ALA A 107 -11.25 -1.38 7.55
N ARG A 108 -10.17 -2.14 7.71
CA ARG A 108 -9.19 -2.05 8.81
C ARG A 108 -8.16 -0.93 8.64
N ARG A 109 -8.17 -0.17 7.53
CA ARG A 109 -7.24 0.93 7.32
C ARG A 109 -7.29 1.93 8.47
N LYS A 110 -6.15 2.47 8.84
CA LYS A 110 -6.00 3.43 9.93
C LYS A 110 -5.71 4.82 9.39
N GLN A 111 -6.22 5.83 10.08
CA GLN A 111 -5.86 7.21 9.78
C GLN A 111 -4.61 7.58 10.58
N GLU A 112 -3.49 7.70 9.89
CA GLU A 112 -2.18 7.98 10.48
C GLU A 112 -1.68 9.38 10.08
N ASP A 113 -0.77 9.94 10.86
CA ASP A 113 -0.08 11.17 10.49
C ASP A 113 1.15 10.85 9.64
N LEU A 114 1.08 11.18 8.36
CA LEU A 114 2.17 11.00 7.42
C LEU A 114 2.64 12.38 6.95
N PHE A 115 3.83 12.79 7.37
CA PHE A 115 4.42 14.10 7.03
C PHE A 115 3.53 15.30 7.37
N GLY A 116 2.84 15.25 8.51
CA GLY A 116 1.94 16.32 8.98
C GLY A 116 0.57 16.32 8.31
N ARG A 117 0.19 15.26 7.63
CA ARG A 117 -1.13 15.08 6.99
C ARG A 117 -1.80 13.79 7.45
N LYS A 118 -3.10 13.83 7.66
CA LYS A 118 -3.87 12.62 7.96
C LYS A 118 -4.11 11.82 6.67
N VAL A 119 -3.62 10.59 6.67
CA VAL A 119 -3.65 9.67 5.53
C VAL A 119 -4.25 8.34 5.95
N TRP A 120 -5.12 7.77 5.13
CA TRP A 120 -5.61 6.42 5.33
C TRP A 120 -4.55 5.42 4.89
N LEU A 121 -3.98 4.69 5.84
CA LEU A 121 -2.85 3.80 5.65
C LEU A 121 -3.23 2.34 5.92
N LEU A 122 -2.65 1.43 5.16
CA LEU A 122 -2.74 -0.01 5.39
C LEU A 122 -2.16 -0.36 6.77
N SER A 123 -2.78 -1.29 7.50
CA SER A 123 -2.27 -1.72 8.81
C SER A 123 -0.92 -2.46 8.70
N ALA A 124 -0.21 -2.59 9.81
CA ALA A 124 1.04 -3.35 9.86
C ALA A 124 0.81 -4.82 9.49
N GLU A 125 -0.26 -5.41 10.03
CA GLU A 125 -0.66 -6.79 9.75
C GLU A 125 -0.95 -7.01 8.26
N ASP A 126 -1.77 -6.14 7.68
CA ASP A 126 -2.14 -6.23 6.26
C ASP A 126 -0.96 -5.92 5.33
N SER A 127 0.01 -5.11 5.78
CA SER A 127 1.27 -4.90 5.06
C SER A 127 2.09 -6.19 4.98
N ILE A 128 2.19 -6.95 6.08
CA ILE A 128 2.86 -8.27 6.13
C ILE A 128 2.14 -9.24 5.19
N ILE A 129 0.81 -9.39 5.33
CA ILE A 129 0.01 -10.33 4.54
C ILE A 129 0.12 -10.02 3.04
N SER A 130 -0.02 -8.75 2.66
CA SER A 130 0.08 -8.32 1.26
C SER A 130 1.47 -8.60 0.68
N LYS A 131 2.54 -8.32 1.41
CA LYS A 131 3.92 -8.56 0.97
C LYS A 131 4.25 -10.04 0.81
N LEU A 132 3.70 -10.90 1.65
CA LEU A 132 3.83 -12.35 1.50
C LEU A 132 3.17 -12.86 0.20
N ARG A 133 2.08 -12.25 -0.25
CA ARG A 133 1.46 -12.59 -1.54
C ARG A 133 2.34 -12.19 -2.74
N TRP A 134 3.04 -11.05 -2.67
CA TRP A 134 3.97 -10.61 -3.71
C TRP A 134 5.28 -11.40 -3.70
N SER A 135 5.79 -11.73 -2.53
CA SER A 135 6.96 -12.61 -2.29
C SER A 135 8.21 -12.28 -3.12
N ARG A 136 8.50 -10.97 -3.29
CA ARG A 136 9.77 -10.51 -3.88
C ARG A 136 10.82 -10.40 -2.77
N GLY A 137 12.11 -10.51 -3.09
CA GLY A 137 13.18 -10.43 -2.07
C GLY A 137 13.09 -9.16 -1.19
N LYS A 138 12.81 -7.99 -1.78
CA LYS A 138 12.59 -6.75 -1.02
C LYS A 138 11.37 -6.79 -0.09
N ASP A 139 10.36 -7.61 -0.42
CA ASP A 139 9.14 -7.74 0.40
C ASP A 139 9.42 -8.53 1.67
N GLU A 140 10.30 -9.54 1.61
CA GLU A 140 10.72 -10.28 2.80
C GLU A 140 11.50 -9.40 3.79
N ASP A 141 12.39 -8.51 3.29
CA ASP A 141 13.11 -7.56 4.13
C ASP A 141 12.15 -6.56 4.80
N ASP A 142 11.18 -6.04 4.06
CA ASP A 142 10.15 -5.18 4.61
C ASP A 142 9.33 -5.90 5.70
N ILE A 143 8.99 -7.20 5.51
CA ILE A 143 8.28 -8.01 6.51
C ILE A 143 9.14 -8.17 7.77
N ARG A 144 10.42 -8.53 7.65
CA ARG A 144 11.35 -8.65 8.79
C ARG A 144 11.40 -7.33 9.58
N ASN A 145 11.51 -6.22 8.88
CA ASN A 145 11.57 -4.88 9.49
C ASN A 145 10.27 -4.53 10.24
N ILE A 146 9.10 -4.82 9.64
CA ILE A 146 7.82 -4.61 10.33
C ILE A 146 7.72 -5.49 11.58
N ILE A 147 8.05 -6.78 11.48
CA ILE A 147 7.99 -7.70 12.62
C ILE A 147 8.92 -7.23 13.73
N SER A 148 10.17 -6.86 13.43
CA SER A 148 11.14 -6.43 14.43
C SER A 148 10.72 -5.14 15.15
N ILE A 149 10.08 -4.18 14.46
CA ILE A 149 9.66 -2.90 15.06
C ILE A 149 8.32 -3.03 15.78
N GLN A 150 7.36 -3.78 15.22
CA GLN A 150 6.01 -3.88 15.78
C GLN A 150 5.87 -4.99 16.84
N ALA A 151 6.70 -6.04 16.74
CA ALA A 151 6.81 -7.12 17.75
C ALA A 151 5.47 -7.54 18.39
N SER A 152 5.29 -7.21 19.67
CA SER A 152 4.11 -7.57 20.48
C SER A 152 2.82 -6.81 20.13
N ARG A 153 2.88 -5.80 19.26
CA ARG A 153 1.70 -5.02 18.84
C ARG A 153 0.93 -5.64 17.69
N LEU A 154 1.49 -6.69 17.05
CA LEU A 154 0.87 -7.37 15.92
C LEU A 154 -0.20 -8.35 16.37
N ASP A 155 -1.35 -8.33 15.70
CA ASP A 155 -2.38 -9.37 15.82
C ASP A 155 -1.98 -10.60 14.99
N TRP A 156 -1.23 -11.50 15.64
CA TRP A 156 -0.76 -12.73 15.02
C TRP A 156 -1.88 -13.68 14.61
N THR A 157 -2.98 -13.71 15.34
CA THR A 157 -4.16 -14.55 15.00
C THR A 157 -4.73 -14.11 13.66
N TYR A 158 -4.85 -12.81 13.45
CA TYR A 158 -5.30 -12.22 12.19
C TYR A 158 -4.32 -12.51 11.03
N ILE A 159 -3.04 -12.29 11.27
CA ILE A 159 -1.99 -12.55 10.25
C ILE A 159 -1.99 -14.02 9.83
N GLU A 160 -1.95 -14.95 10.80
CA GLU A 160 -1.90 -16.38 10.53
C GLU A 160 -3.17 -16.88 9.83
N LYS A 161 -4.35 -16.38 10.20
CA LYS A 161 -5.61 -16.67 9.50
C LYS A 161 -5.48 -16.40 8.00
N TRP A 162 -5.11 -15.17 7.62
CA TRP A 162 -5.04 -14.79 6.22
C TRP A 162 -3.84 -15.41 5.48
N CYS A 163 -2.73 -15.61 6.17
CA CYS A 163 -1.60 -16.34 5.58
C CYS A 163 -1.95 -17.79 5.28
N ASN A 164 -2.78 -18.43 6.10
CA ASN A 164 -3.29 -19.78 5.83
C ASN A 164 -4.20 -19.80 4.60
N GLU A 165 -5.17 -18.89 4.53
CA GLU A 165 -6.06 -18.73 3.36
C GLU A 165 -5.27 -18.48 2.05
N HIS A 166 -4.25 -17.64 2.11
CA HIS A 166 -3.39 -17.31 0.96
C HIS A 166 -2.27 -18.35 0.69
N ARG A 167 -2.15 -19.41 1.51
CA ARG A 167 -1.09 -20.44 1.41
C ARG A 167 0.32 -19.85 1.56
N THR A 168 0.47 -18.80 2.35
CA THR A 168 1.76 -18.13 2.63
C THR A 168 2.26 -18.37 4.05
N LEU A 169 1.57 -19.20 4.85
CA LEU A 169 1.88 -19.41 6.26
C LEU A 169 3.30 -19.99 6.46
N ALA A 170 3.74 -20.91 5.61
CA ALA A 170 5.08 -21.50 5.69
C ALA A 170 6.17 -20.44 5.49
N LEU A 171 5.98 -19.54 4.52
CA LEU A 171 6.91 -18.42 4.28
C LEU A 171 6.90 -17.42 5.45
N LEU A 172 5.73 -17.10 5.99
CA LEU A 172 5.64 -16.27 7.21
C LEU A 172 6.46 -16.85 8.35
N GLN A 173 6.30 -18.15 8.62
CA GLN A 173 7.04 -18.83 9.70
C GLN A 173 8.55 -18.83 9.46
N GLN A 174 8.99 -19.04 8.23
CA GLN A 174 10.40 -18.96 7.85
C GLN A 174 10.97 -17.56 8.13
N ILE A 175 10.28 -16.51 7.68
CA ILE A 175 10.71 -15.13 7.88
C ILE A 175 10.72 -14.78 9.38
N ARG A 176 9.68 -15.16 10.12
CA ARG A 176 9.57 -14.88 11.56
C ARG A 176 10.73 -15.49 12.36
N ARG A 177 11.16 -16.72 12.04
CA ARG A 177 12.32 -17.37 12.68
C ARG A 177 13.64 -16.65 12.38
N SER A 178 13.74 -15.91 11.31
CA SER A 178 14.93 -15.14 10.93
C SER A 178 15.00 -13.75 11.59
N VAL A 179 13.94 -13.31 12.27
CA VAL A 179 13.92 -12.07 13.04
C VAL A 179 14.49 -12.37 14.42
N PRO A 180 15.55 -11.67 14.85
CA PRO A 180 16.09 -11.85 16.20
C PRO A 180 15.02 -11.53 17.26
N ASP A 181 15.00 -12.33 18.33
CA ASP A 181 14.23 -11.98 19.53
C ASP A 181 14.84 -10.69 20.13
N ILE A 182 14.04 -9.64 20.22
CA ILE A 182 14.42 -8.33 20.80
C ILE A 182 13.90 -8.27 22.23
#